data_0cf59266cb05d4d12824ae2fb75841b4
#
_entry.id   0cf59266cb05d4d12824ae2fb75841b4
#
_cell.length_a   1.000
_cell.length_b   1.000
_cell.length_c   1.000
_cell.angle_alpha   90.00
_cell.angle_beta   90.00
_cell.angle_gamma   90.00
#
_symmetry.space_group_name_H-M   'P 1'
#
loop_
_entity.id
_entity.type
_entity.pdbx_description
1 polymer ?
#
loop_
_entity_poly.entity_id
_entity_poly.type
_entity_poly.pdbx_seq_one_letter_code
_entity_poly.pdbx_strand_id
1 'polypeptide(L)'
;MSLTLPAQTLRVVATDLRRLNYTPTSWQGLLSNHSESIRKQLEPLLVEMVREGAHSRLMALLLDRLADAQEVLQRERNAWSFVWSGPDPLHAKTADTFATVDQLIGEARSSLLIATYNIGLSSEFRSLFASIAERLAKGQLNKVDLFFHPKQIEERLGADPLEAISTWFNQEVWPWPAKPHAYVDRRLISGSAERCYQHAKVVIADASTSDAKALVTSANFSETAQRHNFEAGWLTKSAPRVQEICKQFSLAVEQGLFLPLENNS
;
A
#
# COMPACT_ATOMS: atom_id res chain seq x y z
N MET A 1 3.22 -28.47 11.86
CA MET A 1 4.30 -28.36 10.85
C MET A 1 3.83 -27.36 9.79
N SER A 2 4.57 -26.29 9.56
CA SER A 2 4.22 -25.37 8.45
C SER A 2 4.68 -26.02 7.14
N LEU A 3 3.74 -26.38 6.26
CA LEU A 3 4.04 -26.84 4.91
C LEU A 3 4.62 -25.66 4.11
N THR A 4 5.90 -25.73 3.76
CA THR A 4 6.59 -24.70 2.94
C THR A 4 6.81 -25.16 1.51
N LEU A 5 5.90 -26.02 0.99
CA LEU A 5 6.00 -26.56 -0.35
C LEU A 5 5.64 -25.51 -1.41
N PRO A 6 6.42 -25.38 -2.49
CA PRO A 6 6.05 -24.50 -3.59
C PRO A 6 4.74 -24.95 -4.26
N ALA A 7 3.86 -24.00 -4.61
CA ALA A 7 2.59 -24.31 -5.28
C ALA A 7 2.78 -25.12 -6.57
N GLN A 8 3.80 -24.79 -7.35
CA GLN A 8 4.14 -25.53 -8.57
C GLN A 8 4.45 -27.03 -8.30
N THR A 9 5.14 -27.35 -7.20
CA THR A 9 5.42 -28.72 -6.79
C THR A 9 4.12 -29.47 -6.48
N LEU A 10 3.20 -28.85 -5.74
CA LEU A 10 1.90 -29.43 -5.43
C LEU A 10 1.08 -29.73 -6.70
N ARG A 11 1.09 -28.81 -7.70
CA ARG A 11 0.41 -28.98 -8.98
C ARG A 11 1.01 -30.13 -9.83
N VAL A 12 2.34 -30.27 -9.83
CA VAL A 12 3.00 -31.38 -10.54
C VAL A 12 2.55 -32.71 -9.94
N VAL A 13 2.64 -32.88 -8.61
CA VAL A 13 2.20 -34.11 -7.93
C VAL A 13 0.70 -34.35 -8.11
N ALA A 14 -0.13 -33.31 -8.06
CA ALA A 14 -1.56 -33.43 -8.35
C ALA A 14 -1.83 -33.93 -9.78
N THR A 15 -1.06 -33.46 -10.76
CA THR A 15 -1.16 -33.88 -12.15
C THR A 15 -0.79 -35.36 -12.29
N ASP A 16 0.29 -35.82 -11.65
CA ASP A 16 0.73 -37.19 -11.70
C ASP A 16 -0.27 -38.14 -11.01
N LEU A 17 -0.84 -37.72 -9.86
CA LEU A 17 -1.91 -38.48 -9.19
C LEU A 17 -3.16 -38.63 -10.04
N ARG A 18 -3.53 -37.65 -10.87
CA ARG A 18 -4.67 -37.77 -11.79
C ARG A 18 -4.47 -38.83 -12.91
N ARG A 19 -3.23 -39.05 -13.29
CA ARG A 19 -2.87 -40.07 -14.30
C ARG A 19 -2.94 -41.49 -13.76
N LEU A 20 -2.96 -41.62 -12.41
CA LEU A 20 -3.05 -42.91 -11.77
C LEU A 20 -4.50 -43.40 -11.72
N ASN A 21 -4.75 -44.65 -12.14
CA ASN A 21 -6.04 -45.32 -12.02
C ASN A 21 -6.21 -46.09 -10.68
N TYR A 22 -5.23 -45.94 -9.79
CA TYR A 22 -5.15 -46.61 -8.49
C TYR A 22 -4.51 -45.69 -7.46
N THR A 23 -4.68 -46.04 -6.18
CA THR A 23 -3.97 -45.33 -5.09
C THR A 23 -2.64 -46.05 -4.81
N PRO A 24 -1.50 -45.39 -4.95
CA PRO A 24 -0.19 -46.01 -4.71
C PRO A 24 -0.02 -46.50 -3.28
N THR A 25 0.63 -47.63 -3.10
CA THR A 25 1.08 -48.16 -1.80
C THR A 25 2.46 -47.63 -1.43
N SER A 26 3.21 -47.10 -2.40
CA SER A 26 4.53 -46.48 -2.23
C SER A 26 4.61 -45.18 -3.04
N TRP A 27 5.19 -44.15 -2.47
CA TRP A 27 5.32 -42.81 -3.06
C TRP A 27 6.68 -42.61 -3.75
N GLN A 28 7.62 -43.56 -3.63
CA GLN A 28 8.98 -43.40 -4.15
C GLN A 28 9.01 -43.11 -5.66
N GLY A 29 8.20 -43.81 -6.46
CA GLY A 29 8.13 -43.59 -7.91
C GLY A 29 7.56 -42.22 -8.27
N LEU A 30 6.46 -41.83 -7.62
CA LEU A 30 5.78 -40.55 -7.82
C LEU A 30 6.66 -39.37 -7.43
N LEU A 31 7.42 -39.48 -6.35
CA LEU A 31 8.24 -38.42 -5.77
C LEU A 31 9.72 -38.50 -6.19
N SER A 32 10.10 -39.43 -7.07
CA SER A 32 11.52 -39.66 -7.46
C SER A 32 12.22 -38.43 -8.01
N ASN A 33 11.49 -37.58 -8.75
CA ASN A 33 12.01 -36.37 -9.39
C ASN A 33 12.05 -35.15 -8.47
N HIS A 34 11.68 -35.29 -7.18
CA HIS A 34 11.69 -34.20 -6.22
C HIS A 34 12.87 -34.31 -5.25
N SER A 35 13.32 -33.15 -4.75
CA SER A 35 14.40 -33.10 -3.75
C SER A 35 14.00 -33.83 -2.46
N GLU A 36 15.00 -34.28 -1.70
CA GLU A 36 14.77 -34.97 -0.42
C GLU A 36 13.95 -34.12 0.56
N SER A 37 14.17 -32.79 0.60
CA SER A 37 13.40 -31.87 1.43
C SER A 37 11.91 -31.85 1.07
N ILE A 38 11.58 -31.88 -0.23
CA ILE A 38 10.20 -31.95 -0.74
C ILE A 38 9.58 -33.29 -0.41
N ARG A 39 10.31 -34.39 -0.64
CA ARG A 39 9.84 -35.74 -0.32
C ARG A 39 9.49 -35.89 1.16
N LYS A 40 10.35 -35.43 2.05
CA LYS A 40 10.14 -35.48 3.51
C LYS A 40 8.88 -34.72 3.97
N GLN A 41 8.41 -33.76 3.20
CA GLN A 41 7.19 -33.01 3.50
C GLN A 41 5.94 -33.61 2.83
N LEU A 42 6.05 -34.08 1.59
CA LEU A 42 4.91 -34.60 0.83
C LEU A 42 4.53 -36.02 1.23
N GLU A 43 5.49 -36.90 1.43
CA GLU A 43 5.20 -38.30 1.71
C GLU A 43 4.33 -38.52 2.94
N PRO A 44 4.59 -37.90 4.10
CA PRO A 44 3.70 -38.00 5.26
C PRO A 44 2.28 -37.49 4.98
N LEU A 45 2.17 -36.40 4.21
CA LEU A 45 0.87 -35.83 3.82
C LEU A 45 0.07 -36.79 2.94
N LEU A 46 0.70 -37.40 1.94
CA LEU A 46 0.06 -38.36 1.05
C LEU A 46 -0.34 -39.64 1.80
N VAL A 47 0.50 -40.11 2.72
CA VAL A 47 0.19 -41.27 3.58
C VAL A 47 -1.04 -40.98 4.43
N GLU A 48 -1.10 -39.80 5.06
CA GLU A 48 -2.24 -39.39 5.89
C GLU A 48 -3.53 -39.29 5.07
N MET A 49 -3.48 -38.70 3.88
CA MET A 49 -4.64 -38.64 2.98
C MET A 49 -5.17 -40.04 2.64
N VAL A 50 -4.29 -41.04 2.40
CA VAL A 50 -4.71 -42.43 2.16
C VAL A 50 -5.33 -43.04 3.41
N ARG A 51 -4.76 -42.80 4.58
CA ARG A 51 -5.30 -43.27 5.87
C ARG A 51 -6.74 -42.76 6.08
N GLU A 52 -6.98 -41.51 5.70
CA GLU A 52 -8.33 -40.88 5.76
C GLU A 52 -9.24 -41.30 4.59
N GLY A 53 -8.84 -42.27 3.78
CA GLY A 53 -9.66 -42.82 2.70
C GLY A 53 -9.64 -42.03 1.39
N ALA A 54 -8.71 -41.11 1.21
CA ALA A 54 -8.63 -40.33 -0.03
C ALA A 54 -8.06 -41.21 -1.16
N HIS A 55 -8.76 -41.31 -2.27
CA HIS A 55 -8.25 -41.90 -3.51
C HIS A 55 -7.46 -40.84 -4.34
N SER A 56 -6.67 -41.29 -5.33
CA SER A 56 -5.74 -40.48 -6.12
C SER A 56 -6.36 -39.17 -6.67
N ARG A 57 -7.60 -39.21 -7.17
CA ARG A 57 -8.29 -38.02 -7.70
C ARG A 57 -8.65 -37.01 -6.62
N LEU A 58 -9.07 -37.48 -5.44
CA LEU A 58 -9.38 -36.60 -4.31
C LEU A 58 -8.09 -35.98 -3.76
N MET A 59 -7.01 -36.75 -3.65
CA MET A 59 -5.70 -36.26 -3.26
C MET A 59 -5.21 -35.17 -4.21
N ALA A 60 -5.34 -35.39 -5.52
CA ALA A 60 -4.98 -34.41 -6.53
C ALA A 60 -5.78 -33.10 -6.38
N LEU A 61 -7.09 -33.21 -6.12
CA LEU A 61 -7.93 -32.03 -5.86
C LEU A 61 -7.48 -31.26 -4.61
N LEU A 62 -7.19 -31.96 -3.53
CA LEU A 62 -6.72 -31.35 -2.28
C LEU A 62 -5.36 -30.64 -2.45
N LEU A 63 -4.43 -31.26 -3.20
CA LEU A 63 -3.14 -30.65 -3.51
C LEU A 63 -3.29 -29.39 -4.38
N ASP A 64 -4.21 -29.36 -5.34
CA ASP A 64 -4.48 -28.15 -6.11
C ASP A 64 -5.06 -27.03 -5.25
N ARG A 65 -6.00 -27.34 -4.35
CA ARG A 65 -6.52 -26.34 -3.43
C ARG A 65 -5.45 -25.80 -2.48
N LEU A 66 -4.54 -26.67 -2.05
CA LEU A 66 -3.40 -26.26 -1.25
C LEU A 66 -2.43 -25.36 -2.05
N ALA A 67 -2.21 -25.69 -3.34
CA ALA A 67 -1.42 -24.86 -4.24
C ALA A 67 -2.06 -23.47 -4.44
N ASP A 68 -3.38 -23.42 -4.68
CA ASP A 68 -4.12 -22.15 -4.77
C ASP A 68 -3.95 -21.30 -3.52
N ALA A 69 -4.09 -21.90 -2.33
CA ALA A 69 -3.91 -21.21 -1.06
C ALA A 69 -2.47 -20.69 -0.87
N GLN A 70 -1.46 -21.49 -1.25
CA GLN A 70 -0.05 -21.09 -1.19
C GLN A 70 0.25 -19.91 -2.15
N GLU A 71 -0.33 -19.91 -3.35
CA GLU A 71 -0.17 -18.80 -4.29
C GLU A 71 -0.79 -17.50 -3.74
N VAL A 72 -1.97 -17.58 -3.14
CA VAL A 72 -2.61 -16.42 -2.50
C VAL A 72 -1.72 -15.87 -1.37
N LEU A 73 -1.26 -16.73 -0.47
CA LEU A 73 -0.35 -16.34 0.62
C LEU A 73 0.95 -15.72 0.12
N GLN A 74 1.51 -16.27 -0.96
CA GLN A 74 2.74 -15.75 -1.55
C GLN A 74 2.53 -14.39 -2.22
N ARG A 75 1.39 -14.20 -2.92
CA ARG A 75 1.02 -12.90 -3.48
C ARG A 75 0.86 -11.85 -2.39
N GLU A 76 0.15 -12.17 -1.31
CA GLU A 76 0.00 -11.27 -0.17
C GLU A 76 1.35 -10.92 0.48
N ARG A 77 2.24 -11.90 0.68
CA ARG A 77 3.60 -11.64 1.20
C ARG A 77 4.41 -10.73 0.28
N ASN A 78 4.33 -10.95 -1.04
CA ASN A 78 5.07 -10.17 -2.03
C ASN A 78 4.43 -8.79 -2.28
N ALA A 79 3.17 -8.59 -1.84
CA ALA A 79 2.49 -7.31 -1.96
C ALA A 79 2.99 -6.28 -0.94
N TRP A 80 3.81 -6.66 0.05
CA TRP A 80 4.31 -5.77 1.09
C TRP A 80 5.82 -5.59 1.01
N SER A 81 6.27 -4.34 1.14
CA SER A 81 7.68 -4.00 1.21
C SER A 81 7.91 -3.03 2.37
N PHE A 82 8.93 -3.28 3.18
CA PHE A 82 9.33 -2.37 4.23
C PHE A 82 10.07 -1.16 3.65
N VAL A 83 9.74 0.03 4.15
CA VAL A 83 10.30 1.32 3.72
C VAL A 83 10.92 2.00 4.93
N TRP A 84 12.06 2.61 4.74
CA TRP A 84 12.85 3.22 5.80
C TRP A 84 13.51 4.51 5.33
N SER A 85 13.62 5.51 6.19
CA SER A 85 14.53 6.64 6.05
C SER A 85 15.40 6.79 7.29
N GLY A 86 16.55 7.37 7.11
CA GLY A 86 17.60 7.53 8.13
C GLY A 86 18.97 7.26 7.57
N PRO A 87 20.04 7.39 8.39
CA PRO A 87 21.38 7.04 7.96
C PRO A 87 21.42 5.56 7.58
N ASP A 88 22.15 5.25 6.55
CA ASP A 88 22.37 3.97 5.87
C ASP A 88 21.46 2.78 6.23
N PRO A 89 20.74 2.21 5.26
CA PRO A 89 19.87 1.08 5.52
C PRO A 89 20.71 -0.11 6.02
N LEU A 90 20.48 -0.51 7.27
CA LEU A 90 21.16 -1.64 7.90
C LEU A 90 20.76 -3.00 7.27
N HIS A 91 19.81 -3.01 6.35
CA HIS A 91 19.32 -4.22 5.69
C HIS A 91 19.09 -3.99 4.20
N ALA A 92 19.75 -4.79 3.36
CA ALA A 92 19.78 -4.66 1.89
C ALA A 92 18.40 -4.76 1.16
N LYS A 93 17.34 -5.17 1.85
CA LYS A 93 15.98 -5.30 1.26
C LYS A 93 15.05 -4.15 1.62
N THR A 94 15.57 -3.11 2.24
CA THR A 94 14.80 -1.95 2.66
C THR A 94 14.75 -0.92 1.53
N ALA A 95 13.57 -0.44 1.17
CA ALA A 95 13.39 0.64 0.22
C ALA A 95 13.54 1.99 0.93
N ASP A 96 14.12 2.98 0.24
CA ASP A 96 14.22 4.36 0.71
C ASP A 96 12.86 5.06 0.63
N THR A 97 12.51 5.85 1.67
CA THR A 97 11.21 6.52 1.76
C THR A 97 11.01 7.55 0.67
N PHE A 98 12.00 8.43 0.46
CA PHE A 98 11.89 9.48 -0.56
C PHE A 98 11.80 8.90 -1.97
N ALA A 99 12.66 7.93 -2.30
CA ALA A 99 12.62 7.25 -3.59
C ALA A 99 11.29 6.51 -3.80
N THR A 100 10.72 5.92 -2.75
CA THR A 100 9.41 5.25 -2.81
C THR A 100 8.27 6.25 -3.07
N VAL A 101 8.28 7.41 -2.41
CA VAL A 101 7.29 8.48 -2.62
C VAL A 101 7.39 9.04 -4.03
N ASP A 102 8.61 9.36 -4.49
CA ASP A 102 8.87 9.88 -5.84
C ASP A 102 8.41 8.88 -6.91
N GLN A 103 8.73 7.60 -6.73
CA GLN A 103 8.27 6.52 -7.61
C GLN A 103 6.75 6.40 -7.64
N LEU A 104 6.07 6.40 -6.48
CA LEU A 104 4.60 6.31 -6.41
C LEU A 104 3.94 7.45 -7.16
N ILE A 105 4.43 8.68 -6.97
CA ILE A 105 3.90 9.86 -7.62
C ILE A 105 4.19 9.80 -9.12
N GLY A 106 5.40 9.46 -9.53
CA GLY A 106 5.81 9.37 -10.94
C GLY A 106 5.05 8.30 -11.73
N GLU A 107 4.76 7.16 -11.10
CA GLU A 107 4.08 6.02 -11.73
C GLU A 107 2.54 6.13 -11.72
N ALA A 108 1.94 6.99 -10.88
CA ALA A 108 0.50 7.16 -10.82
C ALA A 108 -0.08 7.54 -12.21
N ARG A 109 -1.18 6.94 -12.62
CA ARG A 109 -1.77 7.12 -13.96
C ARG A 109 -3.15 7.74 -13.96
N SER A 110 -3.86 7.66 -12.84
CA SER A 110 -5.24 8.14 -12.77
C SER A 110 -5.50 9.01 -11.55
N SER A 111 -4.97 8.63 -10.39
CA SER A 111 -5.28 9.31 -9.15
C SER A 111 -4.14 9.26 -8.14
N LEU A 112 -4.08 10.31 -7.31
CA LEU A 112 -3.21 10.39 -6.15
C LEU A 112 -4.03 10.79 -4.92
N LEU A 113 -3.74 10.18 -3.77
CA LEU A 113 -4.14 10.66 -2.47
C LEU A 113 -2.88 10.83 -1.61
N ILE A 114 -2.68 12.01 -1.07
CA ILE A 114 -1.57 12.32 -0.17
C ILE A 114 -2.16 12.81 1.14
N ALA A 115 -1.81 12.15 2.25
CA ALA A 115 -2.14 12.59 3.59
C ALA A 115 -0.84 12.84 4.36
N THR A 116 -0.74 13.99 5.05
CA THR A 116 0.45 14.34 5.83
C THR A 116 0.11 15.33 6.95
N TYR A 117 0.82 15.23 8.06
CA TYR A 117 0.72 16.25 9.13
C TYR A 117 1.47 17.54 8.77
N ASN A 118 2.63 17.42 8.13
CA ASN A 118 3.43 18.58 7.77
C ASN A 118 3.82 18.52 6.28
N ILE A 119 3.63 19.64 5.59
CA ILE A 119 4.02 19.80 4.18
C ILE A 119 5.36 20.52 4.13
N GLY A 120 6.36 19.89 3.48
CA GLY A 120 7.64 20.53 3.18
C GLY A 120 7.50 21.56 2.06
N LEU A 121 8.14 22.70 2.22
CA LEU A 121 8.21 23.78 1.22
C LEU A 121 9.62 23.93 0.62
N SER A 122 10.48 22.92 0.77
CA SER A 122 11.80 22.91 0.10
C SER A 122 11.64 22.88 -1.41
N SER A 123 12.69 23.25 -2.15
CA SER A 123 12.70 23.26 -3.62
C SER A 123 12.36 21.90 -4.21
N GLU A 124 12.80 20.81 -3.58
CA GLU A 124 12.50 19.44 -4.03
C GLU A 124 11.01 19.11 -3.91
N PHE A 125 10.39 19.41 -2.77
CA PHE A 125 8.94 19.18 -2.59
C PHE A 125 8.10 20.10 -3.45
N ARG A 126 8.53 21.35 -3.67
CA ARG A 126 7.89 22.25 -4.66
C ARG A 126 7.96 21.68 -6.07
N SER A 127 9.09 21.11 -6.48
CA SER A 127 9.24 20.44 -7.79
C SER A 127 8.32 19.23 -7.92
N LEU A 128 8.17 18.46 -6.85
CA LEU A 128 7.28 17.29 -6.82
C LEU A 128 5.81 17.73 -6.99
N PHE A 129 5.36 18.75 -6.26
CA PHE A 129 4.02 19.33 -6.41
C PHE A 129 3.80 19.97 -7.78
N ALA A 130 4.82 20.64 -8.34
CA ALA A 130 4.76 21.21 -9.70
C ALA A 130 4.52 20.10 -10.75
N SER A 131 5.22 18.98 -10.63
CA SER A 131 5.03 17.81 -11.50
C SER A 131 3.61 17.25 -11.40
N ILE A 132 3.05 17.15 -10.19
CA ILE A 132 1.66 16.70 -9.98
C ILE A 132 0.68 17.70 -10.61
N ALA A 133 0.88 19.00 -10.40
CA ALA A 133 0.02 20.07 -10.95
C ALA A 133 0.06 20.09 -12.50
N GLU A 134 1.22 19.93 -13.10
CA GLU A 134 1.39 19.81 -14.55
C GLU A 134 0.63 18.62 -15.12
N ARG A 135 0.74 17.46 -14.48
CA ARG A 135 0.05 16.23 -14.91
C ARG A 135 -1.46 16.33 -14.72
N LEU A 136 -1.92 17.00 -13.65
CA LEU A 136 -3.33 17.31 -13.45
C LEU A 136 -3.85 18.25 -14.54
N ALA A 137 -3.11 19.31 -14.87
CA ALA A 137 -3.45 20.25 -15.95
C ALA A 137 -3.52 19.58 -17.34
N LYS A 138 -2.67 18.57 -17.58
CA LYS A 138 -2.65 17.79 -18.83
C LYS A 138 -3.68 16.65 -18.87
N GLY A 139 -4.48 16.45 -17.82
CA GLY A 139 -5.42 15.33 -17.73
C GLY A 139 -4.76 13.95 -17.63
N GLN A 140 -3.47 13.89 -17.25
CA GLN A 140 -2.76 12.64 -17.01
C GLN A 140 -3.10 12.07 -15.62
N LEU A 141 -3.53 12.95 -14.71
CA LEU A 141 -4.17 12.58 -13.45
C LEU A 141 -5.59 13.15 -13.46
N ASN A 142 -6.56 12.31 -13.17
CA ASN A 142 -7.97 12.70 -13.14
C ASN A 142 -8.36 13.27 -11.77
N LYS A 143 -7.64 12.87 -10.72
CA LYS A 143 -7.95 13.24 -9.35
C LYS A 143 -6.69 13.29 -8.50
N VAL A 144 -6.58 14.35 -7.70
CA VAL A 144 -5.56 14.48 -6.65
C VAL A 144 -6.27 14.95 -5.39
N ASP A 145 -6.20 14.14 -4.32
CA ASP A 145 -6.72 14.47 -2.99
C ASP A 145 -5.55 14.73 -2.05
N LEU A 146 -5.55 15.86 -1.36
CA LEU A 146 -4.51 16.24 -0.41
C LEU A 146 -5.12 16.49 0.96
N PHE A 147 -4.78 15.69 1.95
CA PHE A 147 -5.19 15.81 3.35
C PHE A 147 -4.01 16.29 4.18
N PHE A 148 -4.13 17.42 4.84
CA PHE A 148 -2.99 17.98 5.55
C PHE A 148 -3.39 18.75 6.82
N HIS A 149 -2.39 18.95 7.69
CA HIS A 149 -2.50 19.90 8.80
C HIS A 149 -1.65 21.13 8.48
N PRO A 150 -2.19 22.36 8.61
CA PRO A 150 -1.49 23.59 8.24
C PRO A 150 -0.52 24.05 9.36
N LYS A 151 0.44 23.18 9.69
CA LYS A 151 1.39 23.36 10.81
C LYS A 151 2.13 24.69 10.77
N GLN A 152 2.46 25.19 9.56
CA GLN A 152 3.24 26.41 9.37
C GLN A 152 2.50 27.67 9.76
N ILE A 153 1.16 27.63 9.74
CA ILE A 153 0.31 28.80 10.04
C ILE A 153 -0.66 28.57 11.19
N GLU A 154 -0.59 27.42 11.86
CA GLU A 154 -1.52 27.03 12.95
C GLU A 154 -1.69 28.15 14.01
N GLU A 155 -0.61 28.84 14.36
CA GLU A 155 -0.62 29.92 15.34
C GLU A 155 -1.14 31.24 14.79
N ARG A 156 -1.47 31.33 13.48
CA ARG A 156 -1.85 32.57 12.77
C ARG A 156 -3.23 32.50 12.14
N LEU A 157 -4.04 31.50 12.46
CA LEU A 157 -5.31 31.26 11.79
C LEU A 157 -6.37 32.35 11.97
N GLY A 158 -6.31 33.15 13.03
CA GLY A 158 -7.21 34.30 13.23
C GLY A 158 -8.68 33.93 13.41
N ALA A 159 -9.57 34.85 13.02
CA ALA A 159 -11.02 34.72 13.20
C ALA A 159 -11.67 33.84 12.13
N ASP A 160 -11.10 33.76 10.93
CA ASP A 160 -11.52 32.84 9.86
C ASP A 160 -10.40 31.87 9.50
N PRO A 161 -10.30 30.74 10.22
CA PRO A 161 -9.23 29.76 9.98
C PRO A 161 -9.26 29.16 8.58
N LEU A 162 -10.46 28.94 8.02
CA LEU A 162 -10.57 28.26 6.72
C LEU A 162 -10.07 29.16 5.58
N GLU A 163 -10.42 30.46 5.62
CA GLU A 163 -9.92 31.44 4.66
C GLU A 163 -8.40 31.60 4.75
N ALA A 164 -7.87 31.70 5.98
CA ALA A 164 -6.43 31.81 6.22
C ALA A 164 -5.66 30.61 5.67
N ILE A 165 -6.19 29.39 5.89
CA ILE A 165 -5.58 28.17 5.38
C ILE A 165 -5.69 28.11 3.85
N SER A 166 -6.83 28.47 3.26
CA SER A 166 -7.03 28.49 1.80
C SER A 166 -6.06 29.47 1.13
N THR A 167 -5.92 30.65 1.68
CA THR A 167 -4.99 31.67 1.18
C THR A 167 -3.54 31.16 1.22
N TRP A 168 -3.09 30.69 2.37
CA TRP A 168 -1.75 30.14 2.52
C TRP A 168 -1.51 28.96 1.58
N PHE A 169 -2.47 28.03 1.48
CA PHE A 169 -2.35 26.86 0.61
C PHE A 169 -2.18 27.29 -0.85
N ASN A 170 -3.02 28.20 -1.32
CA ASN A 170 -3.00 28.64 -2.71
C ASN A 170 -1.76 29.48 -3.06
N GLN A 171 -1.17 30.20 -2.11
CA GLN A 171 0.01 31.04 -2.34
C GLN A 171 1.32 30.28 -2.13
N GLU A 172 1.42 29.51 -1.06
CA GLU A 172 2.69 28.92 -0.62
C GLU A 172 2.83 27.45 -0.98
N VAL A 173 1.76 26.66 -0.89
CA VAL A 173 1.81 25.21 -1.09
C VAL A 173 1.53 24.84 -2.53
N TRP A 174 0.45 25.39 -3.09
CA TRP A 174 -0.03 25.03 -4.41
C TRP A 174 -0.36 26.26 -5.29
N PRO A 175 0.64 26.98 -5.78
CA PRO A 175 0.44 28.22 -6.56
C PRO A 175 0.03 27.98 -8.02
N TRP A 176 -0.12 26.73 -8.46
CA TRP A 176 -0.47 26.40 -9.85
C TRP A 176 -1.97 26.45 -10.10
N PRO A 177 -2.42 26.75 -11.36
CA PRO A 177 -3.84 26.86 -11.71
C PRO A 177 -4.63 25.57 -11.54
N ALA A 178 -4.06 24.43 -11.95
CA ALA A 178 -4.69 23.12 -11.74
C ALA A 178 -4.61 22.75 -10.28
N LYS A 179 -5.76 22.72 -9.60
CA LYS A 179 -5.85 22.54 -8.13
C LYS A 179 -6.20 21.09 -7.77
N PRO A 180 -5.62 20.54 -6.68
CA PRO A 180 -6.09 19.32 -6.07
C PRO A 180 -7.36 19.57 -5.27
N HIS A 181 -8.07 18.51 -4.89
CA HIS A 181 -9.02 18.60 -3.78
C HIS A 181 -8.21 18.60 -2.47
N ALA A 182 -8.15 19.73 -1.81
CA ALA A 182 -7.41 19.90 -0.56
C ALA A 182 -8.35 19.89 0.63
N TYR A 183 -7.98 19.18 1.70
CA TYR A 183 -8.83 18.93 2.86
C TYR A 183 -8.08 19.20 4.16
N VAL A 184 -8.79 19.79 5.14
CA VAL A 184 -8.29 20.01 6.50
C VAL A 184 -9.23 19.42 7.54
N ASP A 185 -8.70 19.04 8.69
CA ASP A 185 -9.46 18.48 9.80
C ASP A 185 -10.45 19.54 10.35
N ARG A 186 -11.75 19.22 10.35
CA ARG A 186 -12.80 20.10 10.85
C ARG A 186 -12.57 20.56 12.28
N ARG A 187 -11.98 19.72 13.13
CA ARG A 187 -11.73 20.01 14.54
C ARG A 187 -10.76 21.19 14.73
N LEU A 188 -9.84 21.39 13.79
CA LEU A 188 -8.96 22.55 13.76
C LEU A 188 -9.75 23.85 13.56
N ILE A 189 -10.79 23.81 12.73
CA ILE A 189 -11.62 25.00 12.38
C ILE A 189 -12.64 25.29 13.48
N SER A 190 -13.20 24.26 14.11
CA SER A 190 -14.26 24.41 15.13
C SER A 190 -13.77 24.90 16.50
N GLY A 191 -12.47 25.12 16.67
CA GLY A 191 -11.90 25.55 17.95
C GLY A 191 -12.07 24.52 19.08
N SER A 192 -12.03 23.21 18.75
CA SER A 192 -12.09 22.16 19.75
C SER A 192 -11.00 22.34 20.80
N ALA A 193 -11.38 22.25 22.08
CA ALA A 193 -10.43 22.29 23.20
C ALA A 193 -9.44 21.12 23.19
N GLU A 194 -9.76 20.04 22.49
CA GLU A 194 -8.88 18.91 22.26
C GLU A 194 -7.96 19.22 21.08
N ARG A 195 -6.65 19.22 21.33
CA ARG A 195 -5.63 19.33 20.26
C ARG A 195 -5.61 18.04 19.45
N CYS A 196 -6.51 17.94 18.48
CA CYS A 196 -6.61 16.83 17.56
C CYS A 196 -6.01 17.24 16.20
N TYR A 197 -5.19 16.37 15.64
CA TYR A 197 -4.48 16.65 14.39
C TYR A 197 -4.72 15.56 13.37
N GLN A 198 -4.88 15.94 12.10
CA GLN A 198 -4.63 15.00 11.01
C GLN A 198 -3.16 14.61 11.08
N HIS A 199 -2.87 13.38 11.49
CA HIS A 199 -1.49 12.91 11.70
C HIS A 199 -1.14 11.68 10.87
N ALA A 200 -2.04 11.18 10.01
CA ALA A 200 -1.76 10.13 9.07
C ALA A 200 -0.76 10.59 8.01
N LYS A 201 0.19 9.73 7.63
CA LYS A 201 1.11 9.94 6.54
C LYS A 201 0.94 8.79 5.56
N VAL A 202 0.28 9.10 4.45
CA VAL A 202 -0.14 8.11 3.45
C VAL A 202 0.03 8.69 2.07
N VAL A 203 0.57 7.90 1.14
CA VAL A 203 0.56 8.21 -0.29
C VAL A 203 -0.09 7.03 -1.01
N ILE A 204 -1.15 7.30 -1.75
CA ILE A 204 -1.89 6.29 -2.52
C ILE A 204 -1.85 6.68 -3.99
N ALA A 205 -1.47 5.74 -4.85
CA ALA A 205 -1.56 5.86 -6.30
C ALA A 205 -2.61 4.89 -6.85
N ASP A 206 -3.47 5.38 -7.74
CA ASP A 206 -4.38 4.61 -8.57
C ASP A 206 -5.33 3.67 -7.81
N ALA A 207 -5.90 4.14 -6.69
CA ALA A 207 -6.69 3.36 -5.74
C ALA A 207 -7.81 2.51 -6.36
N SER A 208 -8.37 2.94 -7.49
CA SER A 208 -9.49 2.27 -8.17
C SER A 208 -9.06 1.25 -9.23
N THR A 209 -7.76 0.96 -9.35
CA THR A 209 -7.20 0.08 -10.38
C THR A 209 -6.58 -1.18 -9.79
N SER A 210 -6.24 -2.15 -10.65
CA SER A 210 -5.44 -3.33 -10.27
C SER A 210 -4.00 -3.00 -9.89
N ASP A 211 -3.50 -1.85 -10.36
CA ASP A 211 -2.11 -1.38 -10.13
C ASP A 211 -2.01 -0.47 -8.89
N ALA A 212 -3.08 -0.43 -8.08
CA ALA A 212 -3.16 0.35 -6.85
C ALA A 212 -1.98 0.09 -5.91
N LYS A 213 -1.41 1.16 -5.38
CA LYS A 213 -0.30 1.12 -4.42
C LYS A 213 -0.54 2.11 -3.30
N ALA A 214 -0.14 1.76 -2.09
CA ALA A 214 -0.19 2.67 -0.95
C ALA A 214 1.07 2.54 -0.09
N LEU A 215 1.66 3.66 0.27
CA LEU A 215 2.66 3.79 1.31
C LEU A 215 1.99 4.36 2.55
N VAL A 216 2.10 3.64 3.67
CA VAL A 216 1.76 4.15 5.01
C VAL A 216 3.06 4.26 5.78
N THR A 217 3.37 5.45 6.31
CA THR A 217 4.67 5.71 6.92
C THR A 217 4.54 6.65 8.12
N SER A 218 5.56 6.71 8.97
CA SER A 218 5.71 7.75 9.97
C SER A 218 6.23 9.07 9.41
N ALA A 219 6.86 9.04 8.20
CA ALA A 219 7.47 10.20 7.56
C ALA A 219 6.44 11.21 7.07
N ASN A 220 6.56 12.46 7.50
CA ASN A 220 5.82 13.57 6.90
C ASN A 220 6.25 13.78 5.44
N PHE A 221 5.40 14.49 4.68
CA PHE A 221 5.70 14.89 3.32
C PHE A 221 6.65 16.12 3.32
N SER A 222 7.86 15.89 3.82
CA SER A 222 8.93 16.90 3.98
C SER A 222 10.30 16.24 3.83
N GLU A 223 11.28 17.01 3.35
CA GLU A 223 12.65 16.54 3.10
C GLU A 223 13.29 15.97 4.37
N THR A 224 13.22 16.70 5.48
CA THR A 224 13.80 16.26 6.76
C THR A 224 13.24 14.89 7.18
N ALA A 225 11.91 14.70 7.09
CA ALA A 225 11.30 13.43 7.48
C ALA A 225 11.68 12.29 6.52
N GLN A 226 11.72 12.55 5.20
CA GLN A 226 11.90 11.47 4.23
C GLN A 226 13.38 11.11 3.98
N ARG A 227 14.33 11.96 4.38
CA ARG A 227 15.77 11.73 4.15
C ARG A 227 16.63 11.66 5.40
N HIS A 228 16.27 12.39 6.46
CA HIS A 228 17.17 12.60 7.59
C HIS A 228 16.69 11.98 8.90
N ASN A 229 15.38 11.94 9.14
CA ASN A 229 14.84 11.30 10.32
C ASN A 229 14.87 9.77 10.19
N PHE A 230 14.87 9.10 11.35
CA PHE A 230 14.49 7.68 11.39
C PHE A 230 12.98 7.56 11.23
N GLU A 231 12.55 7.06 10.08
CA GLU A 231 11.16 6.83 9.78
C GLU A 231 10.95 5.43 9.23
N ALA A 232 9.80 4.87 9.47
CA ALA A 232 9.47 3.52 9.03
C ALA A 232 8.09 3.49 8.36
N GLY A 233 7.92 2.60 7.39
CA GLY A 233 6.67 2.46 6.68
C GLY A 233 6.52 1.13 5.97
N TRP A 234 5.34 0.94 5.42
CA TRP A 234 5.01 -0.21 4.60
C TRP A 234 4.39 0.26 3.28
N LEU A 235 4.99 -0.16 2.19
CA LEU A 235 4.41 -0.07 0.86
C LEU A 235 3.60 -1.33 0.60
N THR A 236 2.33 -1.18 0.22
CA THR A 236 1.51 -2.29 -0.26
C THR A 236 1.12 -2.13 -1.73
N LYS A 237 1.08 -3.26 -2.45
CA LYS A 237 0.57 -3.41 -3.81
C LYS A 237 -0.68 -4.30 -3.85
N SER A 238 -1.29 -4.54 -2.71
CA SER A 238 -2.56 -5.27 -2.60
C SER A 238 -3.71 -4.30 -2.85
N ALA A 239 -4.32 -4.33 -4.04
CA ALA A 239 -5.41 -3.43 -4.40
C ALA A 239 -6.57 -3.42 -3.36
N PRO A 240 -7.03 -4.55 -2.79
CA PRO A 240 -8.04 -4.54 -1.74
C PRO A 240 -7.61 -3.72 -0.50
N ARG A 241 -6.34 -3.85 -0.06
CA ARG A 241 -5.82 -3.09 1.09
C ARG A 241 -5.70 -1.60 0.80
N VAL A 242 -5.26 -1.25 -0.41
CA VAL A 242 -5.21 0.15 -0.87
C VAL A 242 -6.60 0.76 -0.86
N GLN A 243 -7.61 0.03 -1.34
CA GLN A 243 -9.01 0.48 -1.34
C GLN A 243 -9.56 0.66 0.06
N GLU A 244 -9.24 -0.23 1.01
CA GLU A 244 -9.62 -0.08 2.42
C GLU A 244 -9.07 1.23 3.01
N ILE A 245 -7.79 1.54 2.78
CA ILE A 245 -7.17 2.79 3.25
C ILE A 245 -7.85 3.99 2.61
N CYS A 246 -7.99 3.99 1.28
CA CYS A 246 -8.61 5.09 0.53
C CYS A 246 -10.06 5.35 1.00
N LYS A 247 -10.82 4.29 1.26
CA LYS A 247 -12.20 4.36 1.74
C LYS A 247 -12.32 5.09 3.09
N GLN A 248 -11.34 4.96 4.00
CA GLN A 248 -11.37 5.67 5.28
C GLN A 248 -11.34 7.20 5.07
N PHE A 249 -10.51 7.69 4.15
CA PHE A 249 -10.45 9.13 3.82
C PHE A 249 -11.75 9.58 3.15
N SER A 250 -12.29 8.82 2.20
CA SER A 250 -13.55 9.15 1.53
C SER A 250 -14.72 9.23 2.52
N LEU A 251 -14.85 8.24 3.40
CA LEU A 251 -15.88 8.24 4.44
C LEU A 251 -15.72 9.41 5.41
N ALA A 252 -14.49 9.78 5.77
CA ALA A 252 -14.23 10.93 6.65
C ALA A 252 -14.65 12.25 5.99
N VAL A 253 -14.47 12.40 4.68
CA VAL A 253 -15.00 13.56 3.92
C VAL A 253 -16.53 13.53 3.87
N GLU A 254 -17.14 12.39 3.53
CA GLU A 254 -18.60 12.22 3.46
C GLU A 254 -19.28 12.53 4.81
N GLN A 255 -18.64 12.20 5.93
CA GLN A 255 -19.11 12.48 7.28
C GLN A 255 -18.80 13.91 7.75
N GLY A 256 -18.16 14.75 6.92
CA GLY A 256 -17.79 16.12 7.26
C GLY A 256 -16.72 16.23 8.34
N LEU A 257 -15.89 15.19 8.53
CA LEU A 257 -14.73 15.23 9.43
C LEU A 257 -13.57 15.99 8.81
N PHE A 258 -13.49 15.99 7.48
CA PHE A 258 -12.59 16.83 6.69
C PHE A 258 -13.38 17.85 5.89
N LEU A 259 -12.95 19.10 5.95
CA LEU A 259 -13.54 20.20 5.19
C LEU A 259 -12.69 20.46 3.94
N PRO A 260 -13.32 20.60 2.77
CA PRO A 260 -12.60 21.02 1.57
C PRO A 260 -12.17 22.48 1.70
N LEU A 261 -10.99 22.80 1.19
CA LEU A 261 -10.60 24.18 0.95
C LEU A 261 -11.28 24.70 -0.31
N GLU A 262 -11.79 25.92 -0.26
CA GLU A 262 -12.31 26.57 -1.44
C GLU A 262 -11.17 26.88 -2.42
N ASN A 263 -11.33 26.43 -3.65
CA ASN A 263 -10.45 26.82 -4.74
C ASN A 263 -10.90 28.19 -5.19
N ASN A 264 -10.31 29.25 -4.65
CA ASN A 264 -10.50 30.59 -5.18
C ASN A 264 -9.99 30.60 -6.64
N SER A 265 -10.95 30.71 -7.58
CA SER A 265 -10.75 30.74 -9.03
C SER A 265 -10.01 32.02 -9.42
#